data_2ced8db505c42917bfddeaef4d03025b
#
_entry.id   2ced8db505c42917bfddeaef4d03025b
#
_cell.length_a   1.000
_cell.length_b   1.000
_cell.length_c   1.000
_cell.angle_alpha   90.00
_cell.angle_beta   90.00
_cell.angle_gamma   90.00
#
_symmetry.space_group_name_H-M   'P 1'
#
loop_
_entity.id
_entity.type
_entity.pdbx_description
1 polymer ?
#
loop_
_entity_poly.entity_id
_entity_poly.type
_entity_poly.pdbx_seq_one_letter_code
_entity_poly.pdbx_strand_id
1 'polypeptide(L)'
;MKCDEKHPVCGNCARRFPDLESCDYDGFITSSSSQNFQGISLQSPSIQIRSESNNISIPRVLELRLLHHYTTITSAQMPSGQNKIWNEDLPRLGFQSGQVLDAILGISAQHLWALLPRERSLAHASRYYLDRAIRQHKEALARADRRSAEGLLAAAILITHHVWTAAHSECIGGGDYSLPLQTYYMARGIMALSDQLFPWLKGSGYLWYVEQNIDVPSNEARQGQYWRDGKLDLDIMTAHVERADLSPRDIDIYLSAIRDLDAMHVAIKAGLPQPYLQRIVATMPVRLPIRFLKLVEEKKPLALALLARNLALLKVIDTIWWLHGAGGHQVVEPSVHGICKLLPTDWKWATEWPLKVISGEITIKD
;
A
#
# COMPACT_ATOMS: atom_id res chain seq x y z
N MET A 1 25.92 -19.82 24.99
CA MET A 1 25.61 -21.02 25.82
C MET A 1 24.27 -21.53 25.35
N LYS A 2 24.13 -22.82 25.02
CA LYS A 2 22.84 -23.39 24.61
C LYS A 2 22.00 -23.68 25.87
N CYS A 3 20.68 -23.43 25.78
CA CYS A 3 19.72 -23.84 26.81
C CYS A 3 19.61 -25.37 26.81
N ASP A 4 19.47 -25.99 27.97
CA ASP A 4 19.30 -27.43 28.13
C ASP A 4 17.82 -27.86 28.18
N GLU A 5 16.93 -26.89 27.94
CA GLU A 5 15.47 -27.05 27.78
C GLU A 5 14.76 -27.80 28.94
N LYS A 6 15.34 -27.81 30.13
CA LYS A 6 14.74 -28.41 31.31
C LYS A 6 13.65 -27.51 31.88
N HIS A 7 12.52 -28.09 32.22
CA HIS A 7 11.37 -27.41 32.83
C HIS A 7 11.32 -27.65 34.34
N PRO A 8 10.76 -26.69 35.13
CA PRO A 8 10.26 -25.35 34.73
C PRO A 8 11.36 -24.32 34.46
N VAL A 9 12.59 -24.58 34.93
CA VAL A 9 13.74 -23.67 34.77
C VAL A 9 14.94 -24.44 34.25
N CYS A 10 15.54 -23.97 33.14
CA CYS A 10 16.74 -24.61 32.60
C CYS A 10 17.95 -24.44 33.53
N GLY A 11 18.90 -25.37 33.47
CA GLY A 11 20.06 -25.37 34.36
C GLY A 11 20.94 -24.12 34.29
N ASN A 12 20.92 -23.37 33.21
CA ASN A 12 21.59 -22.08 33.07
C ASN A 12 20.83 -20.95 33.79
N CYS A 13 19.49 -20.92 33.70
CA CYS A 13 18.64 -19.92 34.37
C CYS A 13 18.62 -20.18 35.88
N ALA A 14 18.48 -21.41 36.31
CA ALA A 14 18.53 -21.78 37.74
C ALA A 14 19.81 -21.37 38.44
N ARG A 15 20.96 -21.43 37.74
CA ARG A 15 22.26 -20.99 38.30
C ARG A 15 22.43 -19.48 38.38
N ARG A 16 21.83 -18.73 37.45
CA ARG A 16 21.98 -17.27 37.38
C ARG A 16 20.92 -16.51 38.14
N PHE A 17 19.76 -17.10 38.25
CA PHE A 17 18.55 -16.48 38.84
C PHE A 17 17.88 -17.52 39.75
N PRO A 18 18.33 -17.71 40.99
CA PRO A 18 17.84 -18.76 41.90
C PRO A 18 16.33 -18.67 42.20
N ASP A 19 15.75 -17.47 42.09
CA ASP A 19 14.36 -17.20 42.42
C ASP A 19 13.43 -17.22 41.18
N LEU A 20 13.92 -17.69 40.01
CA LEU A 20 13.16 -17.74 38.78
C LEU A 20 12.25 -18.98 38.81
N GLU A 21 10.92 -18.76 38.69
CA GLU A 21 9.94 -19.84 38.73
C GLU A 21 9.76 -20.52 37.36
N SER A 22 10.06 -19.85 36.24
CA SER A 22 10.01 -20.39 34.86
C SER A 22 10.98 -19.70 33.93
N CYS A 23 11.37 -20.35 32.81
CA CYS A 23 12.18 -19.73 31.76
C CYS A 23 11.28 -19.01 30.74
N ASP A 24 11.75 -17.87 30.20
CA ASP A 24 11.02 -17.02 29.23
C ASP A 24 10.62 -17.72 27.91
N TYR A 25 11.16 -18.93 27.63
CA TYR A 25 10.77 -19.67 26.43
C TYR A 25 9.43 -20.42 26.59
N ASP A 26 8.85 -20.53 27.80
CA ASP A 26 7.56 -21.16 28.08
C ASP A 26 6.36 -20.30 27.61
N GLY A 27 6.56 -19.07 27.20
CA GLY A 27 5.48 -18.17 26.71
C GLY A 27 4.83 -18.59 25.39
N PHE A 28 5.14 -19.76 24.80
CA PHE A 28 4.70 -20.13 23.44
C PHE A 28 3.99 -21.48 23.30
N ILE A 29 3.60 -22.15 24.39
CA ILE A 29 2.85 -23.42 24.25
C ILE A 29 1.59 -23.44 25.13
N THR A 30 0.46 -23.44 24.47
CA THR A 30 -0.85 -24.02 24.81
C THR A 30 -1.62 -23.50 26.04
N SER A 31 -2.76 -22.92 25.75
CA SER A 31 -3.97 -23.16 26.55
C SER A 31 -5.06 -23.83 25.70
N SER A 32 -4.95 -25.15 25.59
CA SER A 32 -6.10 -26.02 25.34
C SER A 32 -6.43 -26.71 26.68
N SER A 33 -7.46 -26.25 27.33
CA SER A 33 -8.18 -27.05 28.32
C SER A 33 -9.65 -26.71 28.26
N SER A 34 -10.38 -27.71 27.78
CA SER A 34 -11.81 -27.91 27.85
C SER A 34 -12.32 -27.80 29.29
N GLN A 35 -13.37 -27.00 29.50
CA GLN A 35 -14.39 -27.37 30.52
C GLN A 35 -15.75 -26.72 30.26
N ASN A 36 -16.69 -27.60 29.98
CA ASN A 36 -18.11 -27.70 30.33
C ASN A 36 -19.03 -26.44 30.28
N PHE A 37 -19.99 -26.61 29.43
CA PHE A 37 -21.30 -25.94 29.36
C PHE A 37 -22.11 -26.07 30.67
N GLN A 38 -22.73 -24.97 31.11
CA GLN A 38 -24.13 -24.91 31.60
C GLN A 38 -24.56 -23.44 31.84
N GLY A 39 -25.75 -23.07 31.34
CA GLY A 39 -26.56 -21.97 31.87
C GLY A 39 -26.71 -20.73 30.99
N ILE A 40 -27.80 -20.68 30.25
CA ILE A 40 -28.33 -19.56 29.45
C ILE A 40 -28.73 -18.39 30.36
N SER A 41 -28.24 -17.17 30.08
CA SER A 41 -28.97 -15.94 30.37
C SER A 41 -28.52 -14.85 29.40
N LEU A 42 -29.49 -14.33 28.64
CA LEU A 42 -29.34 -13.22 27.68
C LEU A 42 -29.19 -11.92 28.43
N GLN A 43 -27.97 -11.39 28.49
CA GLN A 43 -27.70 -9.99 28.75
C GLN A 43 -26.56 -9.57 27.83
N SER A 44 -26.80 -8.50 27.04
CA SER A 44 -25.84 -7.88 26.12
C SER A 44 -24.55 -7.52 26.85
N PRO A 45 -23.37 -8.06 26.45
CA PRO A 45 -22.12 -7.59 27.02
C PRO A 45 -21.71 -6.31 26.33
N SER A 46 -21.73 -5.21 27.06
CA SER A 46 -20.84 -4.08 26.79
C SER A 46 -19.41 -4.60 26.78
N ILE A 47 -18.81 -4.63 25.59
CA ILE A 47 -17.40 -4.98 25.40
C ILE A 47 -16.57 -3.89 26.07
N GLN A 48 -16.22 -4.12 27.32
CA GLN A 48 -15.09 -3.42 27.93
C GLN A 48 -13.84 -3.99 27.30
N ILE A 49 -13.31 -3.28 26.30
CA ILE A 49 -11.93 -3.48 25.83
C ILE A 49 -11.04 -3.11 27.02
N ARG A 50 -10.66 -4.10 27.83
CA ARG A 50 -9.49 -3.97 28.71
C ARG A 50 -8.31 -3.73 27.79
N SER A 51 -7.88 -2.49 27.68
CA SER A 51 -6.56 -2.12 27.18
C SER A 51 -5.52 -2.62 28.19
N GLU A 52 -5.17 -3.87 28.09
CA GLU A 52 -3.86 -4.31 28.60
C GLU A 52 -2.83 -3.63 27.72
N SER A 53 -2.35 -2.49 28.18
CA SER A 53 -1.16 -1.84 27.65
C SER A 53 0.03 -2.72 28.02
N ASN A 54 0.23 -3.82 27.27
CA ASN A 54 1.52 -4.44 27.18
C ASN A 54 2.45 -3.38 26.61
N ASN A 55 3.26 -2.74 27.46
CA ASN A 55 4.36 -1.88 27.08
C ASN A 55 5.42 -2.72 26.39
N ILE A 56 5.13 -3.14 25.16
CA ILE A 56 6.12 -3.78 24.28
C ILE A 56 7.03 -2.65 23.82
N SER A 57 8.11 -2.45 24.55
CA SER A 57 9.16 -1.48 24.22
C SER A 57 9.96 -2.02 23.05
N ILE A 58 9.88 -1.36 21.89
CA ILE A 58 10.79 -1.64 20.78
C ILE A 58 12.23 -1.25 21.23
N PRO A 59 13.22 -2.15 21.09
CA PRO A 59 14.59 -1.82 21.48
C PRO A 59 15.12 -0.62 20.69
N ARG A 60 15.77 0.31 21.38
CA ARG A 60 16.36 1.51 20.75
C ARG A 60 17.30 1.18 19.59
N VAL A 61 18.03 0.05 19.69
CA VAL A 61 18.92 -0.41 18.61
C VAL A 61 18.12 -0.72 17.34
N LEU A 62 16.92 -1.29 17.47
CA LEU A 62 16.05 -1.54 16.32
C LEU A 62 15.56 -0.23 15.71
N GLU A 63 15.19 0.76 16.50
CA GLU A 63 14.81 2.08 15.98
C GLU A 63 15.93 2.72 15.13
N LEU A 64 17.16 2.70 15.64
CA LEU A 64 18.32 3.22 14.90
C LEU A 64 18.59 2.41 13.63
N ARG A 65 18.46 1.08 13.68
CA ARG A 65 18.57 0.21 12.50
C ARG A 65 17.50 0.56 11.46
N LEU A 66 16.26 0.77 11.88
CA LEU A 66 15.16 1.15 10.99
C LEU A 66 15.38 2.53 10.37
N LEU A 67 15.78 3.52 11.16
CA LEU A 67 16.07 4.86 10.63
C LEU A 67 17.23 4.84 9.63
N HIS A 68 18.30 4.11 9.94
CA HIS A 68 19.42 3.91 9.03
C HIS A 68 18.99 3.22 7.73
N HIS A 69 18.20 2.13 7.82
CA HIS A 69 17.67 1.43 6.65
C HIS A 69 16.77 2.34 5.80
N TYR A 70 15.93 3.17 6.43
CA TYR A 70 15.14 4.16 5.73
C TYR A 70 16.00 5.11 4.91
N THR A 71 16.95 5.78 5.54
CA THR A 71 17.77 6.82 4.90
C THR A 71 18.72 6.30 3.83
N THR A 72 19.16 5.04 3.95
CA THR A 72 20.14 4.45 3.01
C THR A 72 19.51 3.63 1.89
N ILE A 73 18.34 3.02 2.13
CA ILE A 73 17.76 2.05 1.19
C ILE A 73 16.30 2.37 0.84
N THR A 74 15.41 2.51 1.84
CA THR A 74 13.97 2.65 1.59
C THR A 74 13.64 3.93 0.84
N SER A 75 14.24 5.05 1.25
CA SER A 75 13.98 6.38 0.66
C SER A 75 14.33 6.45 -0.82
N ALA A 76 15.38 5.74 -1.25
CA ALA A 76 15.80 5.70 -2.65
C ALA A 76 14.79 4.98 -3.57
N GLN A 77 13.93 4.17 -3.01
CA GLN A 77 12.91 3.40 -3.74
C GLN A 77 11.49 3.99 -3.60
N MET A 78 11.36 5.13 -2.92
CA MET A 78 10.10 5.85 -2.88
C MET A 78 9.80 6.52 -4.22
N PRO A 79 8.52 6.62 -4.63
CA PRO A 79 8.14 7.25 -5.88
C PRO A 79 8.65 8.69 -5.93
N SER A 80 9.71 8.98 -6.71
CA SER A 80 10.23 10.33 -6.75
C SER A 80 11.02 10.67 -8.02
N GLY A 81 10.85 11.89 -8.49
CA GLY A 81 11.88 12.60 -9.25
C GLY A 81 12.83 13.43 -8.36
N GLN A 82 12.66 13.39 -7.03
CA GLN A 82 13.42 14.22 -6.08
C GLN A 82 13.81 13.40 -4.85
N ASN A 83 14.90 12.65 -4.93
CA ASN A 83 15.42 11.84 -3.83
C ASN A 83 15.63 12.64 -2.53
N LYS A 84 15.92 13.95 -2.64
CA LYS A 84 16.15 14.83 -1.50
C LYS A 84 14.95 14.88 -0.53
N ILE A 85 13.73 14.94 -1.05
CA ILE A 85 12.52 15.01 -0.22
C ILE A 85 12.42 13.79 0.69
N TRP A 86 12.61 12.60 0.13
CA TRP A 86 12.47 11.35 0.89
C TRP A 86 13.66 11.04 1.77
N ASN A 87 14.88 11.40 1.30
CA ASN A 87 16.13 11.01 1.95
C ASN A 87 16.59 12.01 3.03
N GLU A 88 16.35 13.31 2.81
CA GLU A 88 16.82 14.37 3.71
C GLU A 88 15.68 15.11 4.41
N ASP A 89 14.72 15.63 3.64
CA ASP A 89 13.71 16.55 4.19
C ASP A 89 12.68 15.79 5.06
N LEU A 90 12.27 14.59 4.65
CA LEU A 90 11.32 13.78 5.42
C LEU A 90 11.88 13.30 6.76
N PRO A 91 13.12 12.79 6.87
CA PRO A 91 13.72 12.49 8.19
C PRO A 91 13.84 13.72 9.09
N ARG A 92 14.23 14.90 8.54
CA ARG A 92 14.25 16.14 9.32
C ARG A 92 12.88 16.53 9.85
N LEU A 93 11.85 16.39 9.01
CA LEU A 93 10.46 16.61 9.41
C LEU A 93 10.03 15.61 10.48
N GLY A 94 10.47 14.34 10.38
CA GLY A 94 10.23 13.30 11.37
C GLY A 94 10.76 13.64 12.77
N PHE A 95 11.91 14.32 12.87
CA PHE A 95 12.43 14.77 14.16
C PHE A 95 11.61 15.87 14.81
N GLN A 96 10.73 16.53 14.06
CA GLN A 96 9.83 17.59 14.55
C GLN A 96 8.38 17.12 14.69
N SER A 97 8.04 15.95 14.09
CA SER A 97 6.69 15.43 13.96
C SER A 97 6.63 13.93 14.24
N GLY A 98 6.10 13.57 15.41
CA GLY A 98 6.05 12.17 15.87
C GLY A 98 5.33 11.24 14.90
N GLN A 99 4.21 11.68 14.28
CA GLN A 99 3.49 10.88 13.30
C GLN A 99 4.33 10.59 12.04
N VAL A 100 5.19 11.53 11.64
CA VAL A 100 6.09 11.33 10.49
C VAL A 100 7.20 10.37 10.85
N LEU A 101 7.81 10.53 12.03
CA LEU A 101 8.86 9.61 12.49
C LEU A 101 8.36 8.18 12.60
N ASP A 102 7.19 7.98 13.23
CA ASP A 102 6.60 6.65 13.36
C ASP A 102 6.22 6.06 11.99
N ALA A 103 5.72 6.88 11.05
CA ALA A 103 5.46 6.41 9.68
C ALA A 103 6.74 6.00 8.94
N ILE A 104 7.85 6.73 9.12
CA ILE A 104 9.17 6.38 8.60
C ILE A 104 9.65 5.03 9.18
N LEU A 105 9.58 4.87 10.50
CA LEU A 105 10.01 3.64 11.16
C LEU A 105 9.13 2.46 10.76
N GLY A 106 7.83 2.68 10.63
CA GLY A 106 6.88 1.65 10.22
C GLY A 106 7.12 1.14 8.80
N ILE A 107 7.27 2.04 7.83
CA ILE A 107 7.53 1.65 6.43
C ILE A 107 8.92 1.04 6.25
N SER A 108 9.91 1.52 7.01
CA SER A 108 11.24 0.93 7.05
C SER A 108 11.24 -0.49 7.60
N ALA A 109 10.49 -0.73 8.67
CA ALA A 109 10.32 -2.06 9.24
C ALA A 109 9.63 -3.02 8.26
N GLN A 110 8.61 -2.54 7.53
CA GLN A 110 7.91 -3.30 6.49
C GLN A 110 8.85 -3.67 5.34
N HIS A 111 9.64 -2.72 4.86
CA HIS A 111 10.63 -2.96 3.80
C HIS A 111 11.70 -3.97 4.27
N LEU A 112 12.28 -3.75 5.45
CA LEU A 112 13.30 -4.67 5.98
C LEU A 112 12.72 -6.06 6.24
N TRP A 113 11.45 -6.16 6.63
CA TRP A 113 10.75 -7.44 6.75
C TRP A 113 10.53 -8.12 5.39
N ALA A 114 10.26 -7.39 4.33
CA ALA A 114 10.19 -7.95 2.98
C ALA A 114 11.53 -8.58 2.56
N LEU A 115 12.66 -7.97 2.98
CA LEU A 115 14.01 -8.49 2.72
C LEU A 115 14.40 -9.64 3.66
N LEU A 116 13.90 -9.63 4.90
CA LEU A 116 14.24 -10.57 5.97
C LEU A 116 12.96 -11.18 6.59
N PRO A 117 12.19 -11.98 5.84
CA PRO A 117 10.85 -12.43 6.24
C PRO A 117 10.84 -13.34 7.48
N ARG A 118 12.00 -13.89 7.86
CA ARG A 118 12.16 -14.72 9.06
C ARG A 118 12.29 -13.90 10.36
N GLU A 119 12.61 -12.61 10.28
CA GLU A 119 12.72 -11.72 11.44
C GLU A 119 11.33 -11.21 11.88
N ARG A 120 10.60 -12.00 12.67
CA ARG A 120 9.24 -11.65 13.15
C ARG A 120 9.17 -10.33 13.92
N SER A 121 10.24 -9.92 14.58
CA SER A 121 10.36 -8.62 15.25
C SER A 121 10.14 -7.45 14.32
N LEU A 122 10.51 -7.58 13.03
CA LEU A 122 10.29 -6.55 12.02
C LEU A 122 8.80 -6.41 11.66
N ALA A 123 8.08 -7.53 11.53
CA ALA A 123 6.63 -7.51 11.32
C ALA A 123 5.90 -6.84 12.49
N HIS A 124 6.35 -7.14 13.73
CA HIS A 124 5.80 -6.52 14.93
C HIS A 124 6.10 -5.01 14.96
N ALA A 125 7.35 -4.61 14.71
CA ALA A 125 7.76 -3.20 14.68
C ALA A 125 6.97 -2.43 13.60
N SER A 126 6.78 -3.01 12.41
CA SER A 126 5.99 -2.44 11.32
C SER A 126 4.57 -2.08 11.77
N ARG A 127 3.86 -3.02 12.40
CA ARG A 127 2.49 -2.78 12.91
C ARG A 127 2.47 -1.77 14.06
N TYR A 128 3.38 -1.90 15.00
CA TYR A 128 3.47 -1.02 16.16
C TYR A 128 3.64 0.46 15.74
N TYR A 129 4.58 0.73 14.82
CA TYR A 129 4.81 2.10 14.36
C TYR A 129 3.69 2.61 13.46
N LEU A 130 3.06 1.75 12.63
CA LEU A 130 1.89 2.13 11.87
C LEU A 130 0.73 2.57 12.78
N ASP A 131 0.43 1.80 13.81
CA ASP A 131 -0.65 2.11 14.75
C ASP A 131 -0.38 3.43 15.51
N ARG A 132 0.86 3.66 15.90
CA ARG A 132 1.27 4.94 16.51
C ARG A 132 1.15 6.10 15.54
N ALA A 133 1.66 5.94 14.33
CA ALA A 133 1.57 6.97 13.28
C ALA A 133 0.11 7.35 13.00
N ILE A 134 -0.79 6.37 12.86
CA ILE A 134 -2.23 6.62 12.63
C ILE A 134 -2.86 7.39 13.80
N ARG A 135 -2.59 6.98 15.04
CA ARG A 135 -3.15 7.68 16.22
C ARG A 135 -2.70 9.13 16.28
N GLN A 136 -1.39 9.37 16.19
CA GLN A 136 -0.82 10.72 16.24
C GLN A 136 -1.26 11.56 15.03
N HIS A 137 -1.41 10.95 13.86
CA HIS A 137 -1.90 11.62 12.66
C HIS A 137 -3.35 12.10 12.84
N LYS A 138 -4.23 11.25 13.40
CA LYS A 138 -5.61 11.65 13.74
C LYS A 138 -5.66 12.82 14.71
N GLU A 139 -4.83 12.81 15.74
CA GLU A 139 -4.74 13.90 16.71
C GLU A 139 -4.20 15.19 16.08
N ALA A 140 -3.21 15.07 15.19
CA ALA A 140 -2.63 16.20 14.48
C ALA A 140 -3.62 16.81 13.46
N LEU A 141 -4.42 15.97 12.77
CA LEU A 141 -5.46 16.44 11.86
C LEU A 141 -6.51 17.30 12.57
N ALA A 142 -6.89 16.95 13.80
CA ALA A 142 -7.85 17.73 14.59
C ALA A 142 -7.33 19.14 14.98
N ARG A 143 -6.01 19.37 14.86
CA ARG A 143 -5.33 20.62 15.22
C ARG A 143 -4.50 21.16 14.06
N ALA A 144 -4.92 20.86 12.82
CA ALA A 144 -4.17 21.23 11.62
C ALA A 144 -3.94 22.75 11.54
N ASP A 145 -2.71 23.12 11.33
CA ASP A 145 -2.27 24.51 11.12
C ASP A 145 -1.16 24.59 10.05
N ARG A 146 -0.71 25.80 9.76
CA ARG A 146 0.34 26.02 8.76
C ARG A 146 1.66 25.30 9.10
N ARG A 147 1.99 25.13 10.38
CA ARG A 147 3.26 24.51 10.81
C ARG A 147 3.21 23.00 10.69
N SER A 148 2.05 22.41 10.91
CA SER A 148 1.82 20.97 10.84
C SER A 148 1.50 20.46 9.42
N ALA A 149 1.19 21.34 8.47
CA ALA A 149 0.67 20.99 7.15
C ALA A 149 1.56 20.01 6.37
N GLU A 150 2.87 20.25 6.28
CA GLU A 150 3.80 19.34 5.60
C GLU A 150 3.87 17.97 6.31
N GLY A 151 3.92 17.96 7.64
CA GLY A 151 3.92 16.74 8.44
C GLY A 151 2.65 15.93 8.27
N LEU A 152 1.49 16.59 8.15
CA LEU A 152 0.20 15.96 7.90
C LEU A 152 0.19 15.29 6.51
N LEU A 153 0.57 16.00 5.47
CA LEU A 153 0.59 15.44 4.12
C LEU A 153 1.62 14.30 3.99
N ALA A 154 2.83 14.50 4.51
CA ALA A 154 3.90 13.51 4.46
C ALA A 154 3.53 12.22 5.21
N ALA A 155 2.96 12.34 6.43
CA ALA A 155 2.50 11.18 7.18
C ALA A 155 1.36 10.45 6.47
N ALA A 156 0.38 11.17 5.89
CA ALA A 156 -0.71 10.57 5.12
C ALA A 156 -0.20 9.75 3.94
N ILE A 157 0.80 10.25 3.20
CA ILE A 157 1.44 9.52 2.09
C ILE A 157 2.10 8.22 2.59
N LEU A 158 2.94 8.30 3.63
CA LEU A 158 3.65 7.13 4.16
C LEU A 158 2.70 6.08 4.76
N ILE A 159 1.70 6.51 5.53
CA ILE A 159 0.68 5.63 6.12
C ILE A 159 -0.10 4.93 5.01
N THR A 160 -0.53 5.66 3.98
CA THR A 160 -1.27 5.06 2.86
C THR A 160 -0.41 4.05 2.10
N HIS A 161 0.86 4.35 1.88
CA HIS A 161 1.81 3.44 1.23
C HIS A 161 2.02 2.15 2.03
N HIS A 162 2.19 2.28 3.35
CA HIS A 162 2.32 1.16 4.25
C HIS A 162 1.07 0.26 4.23
N VAL A 163 -0.11 0.87 4.39
CA VAL A 163 -1.39 0.12 4.39
C VAL A 163 -1.65 -0.53 3.03
N TRP A 164 -1.33 0.16 1.92
CA TRP A 164 -1.47 -0.39 0.57
C TRP A 164 -0.64 -1.68 0.41
N THR A 165 0.64 -1.63 0.78
CA THR A 165 1.54 -2.80 0.71
C THR A 165 1.05 -3.96 1.58
N ALA A 166 0.61 -3.69 2.82
CA ALA A 166 0.10 -4.70 3.74
C ALA A 166 -1.18 -5.36 3.21
N ALA A 167 -2.17 -4.55 2.81
CA ALA A 167 -3.47 -5.04 2.38
C ALA A 167 -3.40 -5.88 1.10
N HIS A 168 -2.57 -5.49 0.12
CA HIS A 168 -2.39 -6.30 -1.09
C HIS A 168 -1.66 -7.61 -0.82
N SER A 169 -0.78 -7.66 0.19
CA SER A 169 -0.12 -8.90 0.61
C SER A 169 -1.08 -9.86 1.32
N GLU A 170 -2.02 -9.35 2.11
CA GLU A 170 -3.02 -10.15 2.83
C GLU A 170 -4.08 -10.76 1.88
N CYS A 171 -4.42 -10.09 0.79
CA CYS A 171 -5.37 -10.59 -0.21
C CYS A 171 -4.92 -11.88 -0.92
N ILE A 172 -3.64 -12.28 -0.75
CA ILE A 172 -3.03 -13.44 -1.39
C ILE A 172 -3.17 -14.73 -0.56
N GLY A 173 -3.62 -14.63 0.69
CA GLY A 173 -3.55 -15.68 1.71
C GLY A 173 -4.56 -16.84 1.63
N GLY A 174 -4.96 -17.33 0.44
CA GLY A 174 -5.60 -18.66 0.28
C GLY A 174 -7.12 -18.72 0.39
N GLY A 175 -7.82 -17.59 0.38
CA GLY A 175 -9.29 -17.48 0.26
C GLY A 175 -9.73 -16.89 -1.10
N ASP A 176 -11.04 -16.64 -1.23
CA ASP A 176 -11.55 -15.84 -2.34
C ASP A 176 -10.91 -14.45 -2.34
N TYR A 177 -10.47 -14.00 -3.52
CA TYR A 177 -9.83 -12.70 -3.65
C TYR A 177 -10.79 -11.58 -3.23
N SER A 178 -10.34 -10.77 -2.27
CA SER A 178 -11.03 -9.57 -1.83
C SER A 178 -10.24 -8.33 -2.27
N LEU A 179 -10.90 -7.44 -3.01
CA LEU A 179 -10.27 -6.21 -3.47
C LEU A 179 -10.00 -5.28 -2.28
N PRO A 180 -8.76 -4.78 -2.08
CA PRO A 180 -8.44 -3.92 -0.95
C PRO A 180 -8.89 -2.47 -1.18
N LEU A 181 -10.19 -2.24 -1.40
CA LEU A 181 -10.77 -0.94 -1.74
C LEU A 181 -10.46 0.16 -0.74
N GLN A 182 -10.31 -0.19 0.54
CA GLN A 182 -9.99 0.77 1.58
C GLN A 182 -8.68 1.52 1.27
N THR A 183 -7.70 0.87 0.67
CA THR A 183 -6.42 1.51 0.31
C THR A 183 -6.60 2.58 -0.77
N TYR A 184 -7.51 2.37 -1.70
CA TYR A 184 -7.85 3.36 -2.74
C TYR A 184 -8.61 4.55 -2.17
N TYR A 185 -9.54 4.31 -1.23
CA TYR A 185 -10.21 5.41 -0.52
C TYR A 185 -9.22 6.23 0.33
N MET A 186 -8.24 5.58 0.97
CA MET A 186 -7.17 6.29 1.69
C MET A 186 -6.32 7.13 0.74
N ALA A 187 -5.95 6.60 -0.43
CA ALA A 187 -5.22 7.35 -1.45
C ALA A 187 -6.00 8.59 -1.90
N ARG A 188 -7.31 8.49 -2.09
CA ARG A 188 -8.18 9.64 -2.36
C ARG A 188 -8.21 10.63 -1.20
N GLY A 189 -8.10 10.16 0.03
CA GLY A 189 -7.99 11.01 1.23
C GLY A 189 -6.77 11.92 1.19
N ILE A 190 -5.66 11.47 0.59
CA ILE A 190 -4.46 12.30 0.40
C ILE A 190 -4.79 13.53 -0.47
N MET A 191 -5.58 13.34 -1.54
CA MET A 191 -6.00 14.47 -2.38
C MET A 191 -6.86 15.48 -1.62
N ALA A 192 -7.88 15.01 -0.92
CA ALA A 192 -8.74 15.88 -0.13
C ALA A 192 -7.95 16.66 0.94
N LEU A 193 -6.98 15.98 1.58
CA LEU A 193 -6.08 16.61 2.54
C LEU A 193 -5.16 17.65 1.85
N SER A 194 -4.61 17.31 0.70
CA SER A 194 -3.77 18.22 -0.09
C SER A 194 -4.54 19.48 -0.49
N ASP A 195 -5.76 19.33 -0.99
CA ASP A 195 -6.62 20.46 -1.37
C ASP A 195 -6.93 21.35 -0.17
N GLN A 196 -7.24 20.76 0.97
CA GLN A 196 -7.51 21.47 2.21
C GLN A 196 -6.28 22.25 2.74
N LEU A 197 -5.10 21.64 2.65
CA LEU A 197 -3.85 22.20 3.15
C LEU A 197 -3.13 23.07 2.11
N PHE A 198 -3.58 23.11 0.85
CA PHE A 198 -2.92 23.77 -0.28
C PHE A 198 -2.47 25.21 0.03
N PRO A 199 -3.28 26.07 0.69
CA PRO A 199 -2.84 27.43 1.02
C PRO A 199 -1.57 27.50 1.87
N TRP A 200 -1.30 26.45 2.66
CA TRP A 200 -0.14 26.36 3.54
C TRP A 200 1.03 25.58 2.90
N LEU A 201 0.73 24.73 1.90
CA LEU A 201 1.71 23.88 1.22
C LEU A 201 2.27 24.48 -0.07
N LYS A 202 1.83 25.69 -0.44
CA LYS A 202 2.29 26.34 -1.67
C LYS A 202 3.82 26.45 -1.70
N GLY A 203 4.45 25.78 -2.68
CA GLY A 203 5.90 25.66 -2.80
C GLY A 203 6.53 24.50 -2.02
N SER A 204 5.75 23.70 -1.31
CA SER A 204 6.22 22.47 -0.68
C SER A 204 6.51 21.39 -1.72
N GLY A 205 7.64 20.69 -1.58
CA GLY A 205 8.00 19.58 -2.45
C GLY A 205 7.06 18.39 -2.36
N TYR A 206 6.29 18.24 -1.28
CA TYR A 206 5.33 17.14 -1.11
C TYR A 206 4.11 17.26 -2.02
N LEU A 207 3.76 18.45 -2.52
CA LEU A 207 2.68 18.64 -3.51
C LEU A 207 2.95 17.89 -4.81
N TRP A 208 4.21 17.69 -5.16
CA TRP A 208 4.59 16.92 -6.34
C TRP A 208 4.01 15.49 -6.33
N TYR A 209 3.88 14.87 -5.17
CA TYR A 209 3.29 13.52 -5.04
C TYR A 209 1.82 13.48 -5.44
N VAL A 210 1.08 14.55 -5.20
CA VAL A 210 -0.36 14.67 -5.51
C VAL A 210 -0.65 15.37 -6.83
N GLU A 211 0.39 15.79 -7.56
CA GLU A 211 0.23 16.40 -8.86
C GLU A 211 -0.44 15.44 -9.84
N GLN A 212 -1.56 15.86 -10.43
CA GLN A 212 -2.41 14.98 -11.22
C GLN A 212 -2.04 14.94 -12.72
N ASN A 213 -1.30 15.94 -13.18
CA ASN A 213 -0.96 16.03 -14.60
C ASN A 213 0.07 14.98 -14.98
N ILE A 214 -0.26 14.19 -16.00
CA ILE A 214 0.67 13.34 -16.70
C ILE A 214 1.08 14.12 -17.95
N ASP A 215 2.34 14.59 -18.00
CA ASP A 215 2.88 15.20 -19.21
C ASP A 215 2.99 14.13 -20.28
N VAL A 216 2.09 14.18 -21.25
CA VAL A 216 2.03 13.23 -22.35
C VAL A 216 3.00 13.69 -23.43
N PRO A 217 3.98 12.86 -23.83
CA PRO A 217 4.86 13.19 -24.93
C PRO A 217 4.10 13.45 -26.24
N SER A 218 4.74 14.15 -27.17
CA SER A 218 4.19 14.55 -28.46
C SER A 218 3.60 13.38 -29.27
N ASN A 219 2.80 13.70 -30.30
CA ASN A 219 2.11 12.74 -31.18
C ASN A 219 3.03 11.65 -31.81
N GLU A 220 4.34 11.86 -31.87
CA GLU A 220 5.32 10.89 -32.42
C GLU A 220 5.34 9.57 -31.61
N ALA A 221 5.22 9.65 -30.30
CA ALA A 221 5.14 8.47 -29.43
C ALA A 221 3.85 7.63 -29.67
N ARG A 222 2.87 8.22 -30.34
CA ARG A 222 1.56 7.62 -30.66
C ARG A 222 1.53 6.86 -32.00
N GLN A 223 2.63 6.81 -32.77
CA GLN A 223 2.65 6.27 -34.14
C GLN A 223 3.15 4.82 -34.26
N GLY A 224 3.63 4.21 -33.17
CA GLY A 224 4.16 2.84 -33.18
C GLY A 224 3.11 1.73 -33.33
N GLN A 225 3.56 0.53 -33.74
CA GLN A 225 2.72 -0.69 -33.86
C GLN A 225 2.01 -1.00 -32.55
N TYR A 226 2.74 -0.89 -31.44
CA TYR A 226 2.23 -1.13 -30.09
C TYR A 226 1.10 -0.17 -29.70
N TRP A 227 1.18 1.09 -30.11
CA TRP A 227 0.09 2.05 -29.91
C TRP A 227 -1.21 1.54 -30.52
N ARG A 228 -1.12 0.92 -31.71
CA ARG A 228 -2.30 0.34 -32.38
C ARG A 228 -2.87 -0.84 -31.62
N ASP A 229 -2.02 -1.74 -31.14
CA ASP A 229 -2.44 -2.97 -30.44
C ASP A 229 -2.94 -2.67 -29.02
N GLY A 230 -2.24 -1.82 -28.26
CA GLY A 230 -2.66 -1.37 -26.94
C GLY A 230 -3.90 -0.46 -26.97
N LYS A 231 -3.98 0.41 -28.01
CA LYS A 231 -5.12 1.31 -28.24
C LYS A 231 -6.37 0.55 -28.66
N LEU A 232 -6.25 -0.55 -29.41
CA LEU A 232 -7.37 -1.35 -29.84
C LEU A 232 -8.20 -1.84 -28.65
N ASP A 233 -7.56 -2.25 -27.58
CA ASP A 233 -8.23 -2.71 -26.37
C ASP A 233 -8.93 -1.57 -25.61
N LEU A 234 -8.33 -0.38 -25.53
CA LEU A 234 -8.96 0.80 -24.95
C LEU A 234 -10.07 1.36 -25.85
N ASP A 235 -9.94 1.25 -27.16
CA ASP A 235 -10.99 1.61 -28.12
C ASP A 235 -12.23 0.70 -27.97
N ILE A 236 -12.05 -0.60 -27.72
CA ILE A 236 -13.14 -1.52 -27.41
C ILE A 236 -13.85 -1.08 -26.12
N MET A 237 -13.11 -0.70 -25.09
CA MET A 237 -13.69 -0.20 -23.84
C MET A 237 -14.42 1.12 -24.03
N THR A 238 -13.87 2.03 -24.80
CA THR A 238 -14.53 3.30 -25.18
C THR A 238 -15.84 3.03 -25.89
N ALA A 239 -15.83 2.16 -26.91
CA ALA A 239 -17.05 1.77 -27.63
C ALA A 239 -18.08 1.08 -26.71
N HIS A 240 -17.63 0.40 -25.67
CA HIS A 240 -18.51 -0.20 -24.65
C HIS A 240 -19.19 0.86 -23.80
N VAL A 241 -18.45 1.90 -23.39
CA VAL A 241 -19.01 3.06 -22.67
C VAL A 241 -20.07 3.78 -23.50
N GLU A 242 -19.80 4.00 -24.79
CA GLU A 242 -20.70 4.71 -25.72
C GLU A 242 -22.01 3.96 -26.00
N ARG A 243 -21.98 2.61 -25.95
CA ARG A 243 -23.13 1.75 -26.20
C ARG A 243 -23.95 1.39 -24.98
N ALA A 244 -23.35 1.53 -23.79
CA ALA A 244 -23.98 1.13 -22.54
C ALA A 244 -25.01 2.17 -22.10
N ASP A 245 -26.11 1.70 -21.51
CA ASP A 245 -27.08 2.57 -20.84
C ASP A 245 -26.52 3.05 -19.50
N LEU A 246 -25.73 4.10 -19.55
CA LEU A 246 -25.04 4.70 -18.41
C LEU A 246 -25.50 6.14 -18.18
N SER A 247 -25.41 6.56 -16.91
CA SER A 247 -25.61 7.98 -16.62
C SER A 247 -24.52 8.84 -17.30
N PRO A 248 -24.81 10.08 -17.74
CA PRO A 248 -23.80 10.98 -18.29
C PRO A 248 -22.57 11.13 -17.39
N ARG A 249 -22.79 11.14 -16.08
CA ARG A 249 -21.72 11.20 -15.08
C ARG A 249 -20.82 9.96 -15.10
N ASP A 250 -21.40 8.76 -15.21
CA ASP A 250 -20.61 7.52 -15.25
C ASP A 250 -19.85 7.38 -16.57
N ILE A 251 -20.43 7.86 -17.68
CA ILE A 251 -19.73 7.98 -18.97
C ILE A 251 -18.46 8.82 -18.82
N ASP A 252 -18.56 10.03 -18.27
CA ASP A 252 -17.41 10.92 -18.06
C ASP A 252 -16.35 10.27 -17.16
N ILE A 253 -16.75 9.55 -16.11
CA ILE A 253 -15.86 8.85 -15.19
C ILE A 253 -15.08 7.74 -15.90
N TYR A 254 -15.76 6.91 -16.69
CA TYR A 254 -15.09 5.84 -17.45
C TYR A 254 -14.17 6.39 -18.53
N LEU A 255 -14.60 7.39 -19.28
CA LEU A 255 -13.76 8.04 -20.30
C LEU A 255 -12.54 8.72 -19.66
N SER A 256 -12.68 9.30 -18.46
CA SER A 256 -11.55 9.86 -17.72
C SER A 256 -10.54 8.77 -17.31
N ALA A 257 -11.01 7.62 -16.81
CA ALA A 257 -10.14 6.50 -16.44
C ALA A 257 -9.43 5.90 -17.67
N ILE A 258 -10.12 5.81 -18.81
CA ILE A 258 -9.53 5.35 -20.08
C ILE A 258 -8.45 6.33 -20.55
N ARG A 259 -8.70 7.65 -20.51
CA ARG A 259 -7.68 8.67 -20.85
C ARG A 259 -6.46 8.63 -19.95
N ASP A 260 -6.65 8.38 -18.65
CA ASP A 260 -5.52 8.26 -17.70
C ASP A 260 -4.66 7.01 -18.02
N LEU A 261 -5.30 5.88 -18.33
CA LEU A 261 -4.61 4.67 -18.80
C LEU A 261 -3.85 4.93 -20.11
N ASP A 262 -4.48 5.57 -21.07
CA ASP A 262 -3.89 5.94 -22.35
C ASP A 262 -2.63 6.81 -22.16
N ALA A 263 -2.74 7.84 -21.32
CA ALA A 263 -1.62 8.73 -21.00
C ALA A 263 -0.45 7.97 -20.35
N MET A 264 -0.73 7.04 -19.44
CA MET A 264 0.30 6.19 -18.83
C MET A 264 0.97 5.29 -19.87
N HIS A 265 0.22 4.65 -20.76
CA HIS A 265 0.78 3.83 -21.84
C HIS A 265 1.69 4.65 -22.76
N VAL A 266 1.25 5.84 -23.17
CA VAL A 266 2.07 6.75 -24.00
C VAL A 266 3.35 7.13 -23.29
N ALA A 267 3.30 7.46 -22.00
CA ALA A 267 4.47 7.81 -21.22
C ALA A 267 5.48 6.65 -21.14
N ILE A 268 4.98 5.42 -20.95
CA ILE A 268 5.80 4.20 -20.91
C ILE A 268 6.48 3.97 -22.26
N LYS A 269 5.72 4.06 -23.35
CA LYS A 269 6.23 3.84 -24.71
C LYS A 269 7.19 4.91 -25.18
N ALA A 270 7.02 6.15 -24.72
CA ALA A 270 7.99 7.21 -24.97
C ALA A 270 9.32 7.02 -24.23
N GLY A 271 9.44 5.96 -23.41
CA GLY A 271 10.67 5.67 -22.68
C GLY A 271 10.99 6.72 -21.62
N LEU A 272 9.96 7.33 -21.01
CA LEU A 272 10.22 8.34 -19.97
C LEU A 272 11.06 7.77 -18.83
N PRO A 273 11.84 8.60 -18.13
CA PRO A 273 12.73 8.14 -17.06
C PRO A 273 12.00 7.36 -15.96
N GLN A 274 12.62 6.30 -15.45
CA GLN A 274 12.06 5.42 -14.43
C GLN A 274 11.45 6.18 -13.22
N PRO A 275 12.08 7.23 -12.65
CA PRO A 275 11.45 7.97 -11.55
C PRO A 275 10.12 8.61 -11.92
N TYR A 276 9.97 9.09 -13.16
CA TYR A 276 8.73 9.64 -13.67
C TYR A 276 7.66 8.56 -13.84
N LEU A 277 8.03 7.41 -14.44
CA LEU A 277 7.12 6.26 -14.59
C LEU A 277 6.67 5.73 -13.23
N GLN A 278 7.59 5.62 -12.25
CA GLN A 278 7.25 5.26 -10.88
C GLN A 278 6.17 6.19 -10.30
N ARG A 279 6.34 7.51 -10.47
CA ARG A 279 5.35 8.47 -10.00
C ARG A 279 3.98 8.25 -10.63
N ILE A 280 3.88 8.30 -11.95
CA ILE A 280 2.58 8.28 -12.64
C ILE A 280 1.83 6.96 -12.46
N VAL A 281 2.54 5.84 -12.35
CA VAL A 281 1.93 4.52 -12.18
C VAL A 281 1.60 4.27 -10.71
N ALA A 282 2.53 4.55 -9.77
CA ALA A 282 2.30 4.32 -8.35
C ALA A 282 1.25 5.26 -7.74
N THR A 283 1.10 6.49 -8.25
CA THR A 283 0.09 7.45 -7.76
C THR A 283 -1.27 7.32 -8.46
N MET A 284 -1.45 6.33 -9.33
CA MET A 284 -2.74 6.10 -9.98
C MET A 284 -3.93 6.04 -8.99
N PRO A 285 -3.85 5.36 -7.83
CA PRO A 285 -4.96 5.32 -6.87
C PRO A 285 -5.39 6.70 -6.38
N VAL A 286 -4.45 7.66 -6.32
CA VAL A 286 -4.72 9.04 -5.91
C VAL A 286 -5.56 9.78 -6.96
N ARG A 287 -5.41 9.45 -8.25
CA ARG A 287 -6.11 10.07 -9.37
C ARG A 287 -7.50 9.52 -9.62
N LEU A 288 -7.80 8.28 -9.19
CA LEU A 288 -9.09 7.65 -9.43
C LEU A 288 -10.23 8.43 -8.74
N PRO A 289 -11.29 8.84 -9.47
CA PRO A 289 -12.43 9.50 -8.87
C PRO A 289 -13.16 8.60 -7.85
N ILE A 290 -13.72 9.18 -6.79
CA ILE A 290 -14.51 8.42 -5.79
C ILE A 290 -15.65 7.64 -6.46
N ARG A 291 -16.31 8.21 -7.48
CA ARG A 291 -17.37 7.50 -8.21
C ARG A 291 -16.84 6.26 -8.93
N PHE A 292 -15.63 6.31 -9.49
CA PHE A 292 -14.99 5.13 -10.08
C PHE A 292 -14.78 4.03 -9.03
N LEU A 293 -14.30 4.38 -7.84
CA LEU A 293 -14.12 3.41 -6.74
C LEU A 293 -15.45 2.77 -6.33
N LYS A 294 -16.55 3.52 -6.33
CA LYS A 294 -17.90 2.97 -6.11
C LYS A 294 -18.33 1.99 -7.19
N LEU A 295 -18.02 2.28 -8.46
CA LEU A 295 -18.30 1.35 -9.56
C LEU A 295 -17.49 0.06 -9.43
N VAL A 296 -16.24 0.15 -8.93
CA VAL A 296 -15.42 -1.02 -8.60
C VAL A 296 -16.01 -1.80 -7.41
N GLU A 297 -16.46 -1.12 -6.37
CA GLU A 297 -17.13 -1.72 -5.20
C GLU A 297 -18.42 -2.44 -5.60
N GLU A 298 -19.20 -1.84 -6.51
CA GLU A 298 -20.40 -2.42 -7.14
C GLU A 298 -20.06 -3.57 -8.11
N LYS A 299 -18.78 -3.91 -8.28
CA LYS A 299 -18.27 -4.93 -9.20
C LYS A 299 -18.72 -4.73 -10.64
N LYS A 300 -18.83 -3.46 -11.09
CA LYS A 300 -19.16 -3.17 -12.49
C LYS A 300 -18.05 -3.71 -13.39
N PRO A 301 -18.36 -4.56 -14.40
CA PRO A 301 -17.35 -5.24 -15.19
C PRO A 301 -16.34 -4.31 -15.85
N LEU A 302 -16.80 -3.20 -16.44
CA LEU A 302 -15.92 -2.22 -17.06
C LEU A 302 -14.95 -1.57 -16.04
N ALA A 303 -15.42 -1.26 -14.83
CA ALA A 303 -14.57 -0.69 -13.78
C ALA A 303 -13.51 -1.69 -13.33
N LEU A 304 -13.87 -2.97 -13.15
CA LEU A 304 -12.92 -4.04 -12.83
C LEU A 304 -11.89 -4.24 -13.96
N ALA A 305 -12.32 -4.25 -15.22
CA ALA A 305 -11.45 -4.40 -16.37
C ALA A 305 -10.42 -3.26 -16.49
N LEU A 306 -10.84 -2.01 -16.25
CA LEU A 306 -9.95 -0.85 -16.22
C LEU A 306 -8.97 -0.93 -15.04
N LEU A 307 -9.44 -1.35 -13.86
CA LEU A 307 -8.58 -1.51 -12.68
C LEU A 307 -7.54 -2.62 -12.88
N ALA A 308 -7.92 -3.74 -13.51
CA ALA A 308 -6.97 -4.82 -13.84
C ALA A 308 -5.82 -4.30 -14.73
N ARG A 309 -6.12 -3.42 -15.70
CA ARG A 309 -5.10 -2.77 -16.55
C ARG A 309 -4.19 -1.84 -15.77
N ASN A 310 -4.77 -1.02 -14.89
CA ASN A 310 -3.98 -0.15 -14.02
C ASN A 310 -2.99 -0.95 -13.17
N LEU A 311 -3.43 -2.06 -12.59
CA LEU A 311 -2.55 -2.93 -11.80
C LEU A 311 -1.50 -3.64 -12.66
N ALA A 312 -1.85 -4.08 -13.87
CA ALA A 312 -0.89 -4.68 -14.79
C ALA A 312 0.24 -3.70 -15.18
N LEU A 313 -0.06 -2.39 -15.31
CA LEU A 313 0.95 -1.37 -15.57
C LEU A 313 2.03 -1.27 -14.48
N LEU A 314 1.74 -1.73 -13.25
CA LEU A 314 2.76 -1.79 -12.19
C LEU A 314 3.95 -2.70 -12.55
N LYS A 315 3.80 -3.63 -13.51
CA LYS A 315 4.93 -4.44 -14.02
C LYS A 315 6.06 -3.61 -14.62
N VAL A 316 5.78 -2.40 -15.07
CA VAL A 316 6.81 -1.46 -15.60
C VAL A 316 7.81 -1.02 -14.51
N ILE A 317 7.37 -1.09 -13.25
CA ILE A 317 8.12 -0.67 -12.07
C ILE A 317 8.27 -1.81 -11.06
N ASP A 318 8.26 -3.08 -11.51
CA ASP A 318 8.22 -4.27 -10.67
C ASP A 318 9.49 -4.53 -9.83
N THR A 319 10.56 -3.76 -10.07
CA THR A 319 11.78 -3.79 -9.24
C THR A 319 11.64 -3.10 -7.88
N ILE A 320 10.51 -2.42 -7.63
CA ILE A 320 10.30 -1.65 -6.40
C ILE A 320 9.85 -2.60 -5.28
N TRP A 321 10.47 -2.47 -4.11
CA TRP A 321 10.26 -3.37 -2.97
C TRP A 321 8.79 -3.53 -2.53
N TRP A 322 7.99 -2.45 -2.55
CA TRP A 322 6.60 -2.50 -2.08
C TRP A 322 5.66 -3.27 -3.02
N LEU A 323 6.09 -3.57 -4.26
CA LEU A 323 5.41 -4.50 -5.15
C LEU A 323 5.71 -5.97 -4.81
N HIS A 324 6.75 -6.23 -4.00
CA HIS A 324 7.03 -7.54 -3.45
C HIS A 324 6.33 -7.78 -2.10
N GLY A 325 5.53 -6.83 -1.64
CA GLY A 325 4.64 -6.93 -0.49
C GLY A 325 5.30 -7.15 0.86
N ALA A 326 4.49 -7.17 1.90
CA ALA A 326 4.94 -7.51 3.23
C ALA A 326 5.37 -8.99 3.27
N GLY A 327 6.60 -9.26 3.75
CA GLY A 327 7.14 -10.61 3.79
C GLY A 327 7.59 -11.18 2.43
N GLY A 328 7.77 -10.32 1.40
CA GLY A 328 8.29 -10.72 0.10
C GLY A 328 7.26 -11.36 -0.87
N HIS A 329 5.97 -11.16 -0.60
CA HIS A 329 4.91 -11.67 -1.47
C HIS A 329 4.65 -10.74 -2.67
N GLN A 330 4.60 -11.30 -3.88
CA GLN A 330 4.25 -10.56 -5.08
C GLN A 330 2.84 -9.96 -4.99
N VAL A 331 2.70 -8.69 -5.38
CA VAL A 331 1.43 -7.95 -5.29
C VAL A 331 0.68 -7.94 -6.63
N VAL A 332 1.40 -7.68 -7.72
CA VAL A 332 0.77 -7.38 -9.03
C VAL A 332 0.03 -8.58 -9.60
N GLU A 333 0.72 -9.71 -9.76
CA GLU A 333 0.16 -10.90 -10.40
C GLU A 333 -1.08 -11.45 -9.69
N PRO A 334 -1.06 -11.67 -8.35
CA PRO A 334 -2.24 -12.15 -7.64
C PRO A 334 -3.40 -11.16 -7.68
N SER A 335 -3.11 -9.85 -7.64
CA SER A 335 -4.16 -8.82 -7.70
C SER A 335 -4.85 -8.80 -9.07
N VAL A 336 -4.07 -8.86 -10.16
CA VAL A 336 -4.64 -8.94 -11.52
C VAL A 336 -5.44 -10.22 -11.71
N HIS A 337 -4.89 -11.38 -11.31
CA HIS A 337 -5.63 -12.65 -11.36
C HIS A 337 -6.91 -12.61 -10.53
N GLY A 338 -6.85 -12.03 -9.33
CA GLY A 338 -8.01 -11.89 -8.45
C GLY A 338 -9.12 -11.06 -9.08
N ILE A 339 -8.78 -9.91 -9.66
CA ILE A 339 -9.78 -9.05 -10.35
C ILE A 339 -10.33 -9.75 -11.59
N CYS A 340 -9.48 -10.40 -12.39
CA CYS A 340 -9.93 -11.14 -13.57
C CYS A 340 -10.92 -12.25 -13.23
N LYS A 341 -10.79 -12.90 -12.06
CA LYS A 341 -11.77 -13.89 -11.57
C LYS A 341 -13.12 -13.29 -11.18
N LEU A 342 -13.16 -12.01 -10.82
CA LEU A 342 -14.41 -11.31 -10.48
C LEU A 342 -15.20 -10.90 -11.73
N LEU A 343 -14.59 -10.90 -12.91
CA LEU A 343 -15.25 -10.53 -14.16
C LEU A 343 -16.19 -11.64 -14.65
N PRO A 344 -17.40 -11.29 -15.14
CA PRO A 344 -18.32 -12.24 -15.74
C PRO A 344 -17.73 -12.92 -16.98
N THR A 345 -18.30 -14.07 -17.36
CA THR A 345 -17.79 -14.91 -18.45
C THR A 345 -17.78 -14.20 -19.82
N ASP A 346 -18.75 -13.32 -20.06
CA ASP A 346 -18.86 -12.48 -21.27
C ASP A 346 -17.79 -11.36 -21.35
N TRP A 347 -17.07 -11.12 -20.24
CA TRP A 347 -15.96 -10.17 -20.13
C TRP A 347 -14.58 -10.80 -20.23
N LYS A 348 -14.45 -12.06 -20.63
CA LYS A 348 -13.15 -12.73 -20.76
C LYS A 348 -12.20 -12.03 -21.72
N TRP A 349 -12.71 -11.41 -22.77
CA TRP A 349 -11.93 -10.60 -23.70
C TRP A 349 -11.15 -9.49 -22.98
N ALA A 350 -11.75 -8.89 -21.93
CA ALA A 350 -11.12 -7.81 -21.16
C ALA A 350 -10.01 -8.30 -20.22
N THR A 351 -9.91 -9.62 -19.97
CA THR A 351 -8.86 -10.18 -19.12
C THR A 351 -7.60 -10.55 -19.89
N GLU A 352 -7.67 -10.65 -21.21
CA GLU A 352 -6.58 -11.18 -22.04
C GLU A 352 -5.32 -10.32 -21.96
N TRP A 353 -5.44 -9.01 -22.18
CA TRP A 353 -4.30 -8.10 -22.14
C TRP A 353 -3.61 -8.07 -20.75
N PRO A 354 -4.30 -7.81 -19.62
CA PRO A 354 -3.63 -7.75 -18.32
C PRO A 354 -2.99 -9.10 -17.93
N LEU A 355 -3.59 -10.24 -18.31
CA LEU A 355 -3.00 -11.55 -18.06
C LEU A 355 -1.72 -11.77 -18.89
N LYS A 356 -1.69 -11.39 -20.17
CA LYS A 356 -0.50 -11.45 -21.01
C LYS A 356 0.63 -10.56 -20.51
N VAL A 357 0.30 -9.41 -19.95
CA VAL A 357 1.30 -8.52 -19.34
C VAL A 357 1.93 -9.14 -18.09
N ILE A 358 1.15 -9.70 -17.20
CA ILE A 358 1.70 -10.29 -15.97
C ILE A 358 2.41 -11.61 -16.21
N SER A 359 2.04 -12.37 -17.26
CA SER A 359 2.76 -13.59 -17.69
C SER A 359 4.07 -13.29 -18.43
N GLY A 360 4.29 -12.03 -18.85
CA GLY A 360 5.46 -11.64 -19.63
C GLY A 360 5.34 -11.94 -21.14
N GLU A 361 4.17 -12.40 -21.62
CA GLU A 361 3.91 -12.55 -23.06
C GLU A 361 3.90 -11.20 -23.78
N ILE A 362 3.49 -10.14 -23.09
CA ILE A 362 3.53 -8.76 -23.56
C ILE A 362 4.48 -7.97 -22.67
N THR A 363 5.52 -7.41 -23.23
CA THR A 363 6.43 -6.48 -22.57
C THR A 363 5.92 -5.05 -22.84
N ILE A 364 5.51 -4.34 -21.80
CA ILE A 364 4.90 -3.00 -21.97
C ILE A 364 5.92 -1.98 -22.51
N LYS A 365 7.22 -2.21 -22.32
CA LYS A 365 8.29 -1.29 -22.77
C LYS A 365 8.69 -1.47 -24.25
N ASP A 366 8.46 -2.62 -24.80
CA ASP A 366 8.79 -2.97 -26.18
C ASP A 366 7.60 -2.69 -27.12
#